data_d2212fae333790bfc20f6ca7b3010f50
#
_entry.id   d2212fae333790bfc20f6ca7b3010f50
#
_cell.length_a   1.000
_cell.length_b   1.000
_cell.length_c   1.000
_cell.angle_alpha   90.00
_cell.angle_beta   90.00
_cell.angle_gamma   90.00
#
_symmetry.space_group_name_H-M   'P 1'
#
loop_
_entity.id
_entity.type
_entity.pdbx_description
1 polymer ?
#
loop_
_entity_poly.entity_id
_entity_poly.type
_entity_poly.pdbx_seq_one_letter_code
_entity_poly.pdbx_strand_id
1 'polypeptide(L)'
;MDGRDFDKLAEKTSKDSCDAEKGEVYQAEGKEARIVRVYMEYNSASTAAVLNEVRVTGKESKSEVQKRPEINTVKYEESEYNVEITENDTKNEVYGIIERRLGKAYKDWFKLELAENPKKNGYDYFELSMDGDQVKIKGNDGVSLATGLNHYLKYFCQVNLSQVGDQADMPENKPVVTEKVFKETKAEVRYSYNYCTLSYSMAFWGEQEWRDELDWLALNGVNVVLDATAQEEVWRRF
;
A
#
# COMPACT_ATOMS: atom_id res chain seq x y z
N MET A 1 -14.30 28.28 -10.36
CA MET A 1 -14.24 27.91 -8.92
C MET A 1 -13.67 26.52 -8.85
N ASP A 2 -12.56 26.35 -8.14
CA ASP A 2 -11.80 25.10 -8.05
C ASP A 2 -12.31 24.15 -6.93
N GLY A 3 -13.45 24.49 -6.32
CA GLY A 3 -14.08 23.72 -5.22
C GLY A 3 -13.45 23.95 -3.84
N ARG A 4 -12.57 24.93 -3.70
CA ARG A 4 -11.93 25.26 -2.42
C ARG A 4 -12.68 26.33 -1.65
N ASP A 5 -13.28 27.29 -2.35
CA ASP A 5 -14.04 28.37 -1.74
C ASP A 5 -15.53 28.10 -1.87
N PHE A 6 -16.22 28.08 -0.74
CA PHE A 6 -17.66 27.89 -0.65
C PHE A 6 -18.31 29.07 0.05
N ASP A 7 -19.34 29.65 -0.57
CA ASP A 7 -20.18 30.59 0.11
C ASP A 7 -21.16 29.88 1.02
N LYS A 8 -21.24 30.32 2.27
CA LYS A 8 -22.22 29.78 3.22
C LYS A 8 -23.62 30.14 2.76
N LEU A 9 -24.41 29.11 2.52
CA LEU A 9 -25.78 29.26 2.07
C LEU A 9 -26.76 29.36 3.24
N ALA A 10 -26.62 28.43 4.18
CA ALA A 10 -27.48 28.32 5.35
C ALA A 10 -26.72 27.59 6.48
N GLU A 11 -27.23 27.70 7.69
CA GLU A 11 -26.69 27.03 8.85
C GLU A 11 -27.83 26.66 9.82
N LYS A 12 -27.75 25.44 10.34
CA LYS A 12 -28.57 25.06 11.49
C LYS A 12 -27.75 25.36 12.76
N THR A 13 -28.22 26.33 13.53
CA THR A 13 -27.57 26.73 14.78
C THR A 13 -28.20 26.06 16.02
N SER A 14 -29.46 25.54 15.90
CA SER A 14 -30.10 24.81 16.99
C SER A 14 -29.49 23.39 17.16
N LYS A 15 -29.45 22.95 18.41
CA LYS A 15 -29.04 21.58 18.76
C LYS A 15 -30.21 20.59 18.77
N ASP A 16 -31.38 21.02 18.36
CA ASP A 16 -32.55 20.16 18.30
C ASP A 16 -32.39 19.08 17.21
N SER A 17 -32.95 17.91 17.47
CA SER A 17 -32.96 16.84 16.46
C SER A 17 -33.73 17.28 15.21
N CYS A 18 -33.27 16.84 14.06
CA CYS A 18 -34.03 16.99 12.82
C CYS A 18 -35.28 16.10 12.85
N ASP A 19 -36.37 16.58 12.33
CA ASP A 19 -37.57 15.79 12.10
C ASP A 19 -37.21 14.69 11.08
N ALA A 20 -37.36 13.42 11.48
CA ALA A 20 -36.97 12.28 10.63
C ALA A 20 -37.84 12.13 9.36
N GLU A 21 -39.10 12.66 9.39
CA GLU A 21 -39.99 12.53 8.27
C GLU A 21 -39.95 13.78 7.34
N LYS A 22 -39.80 14.95 7.92
CA LYS A 22 -39.84 16.23 7.18
C LYS A 22 -38.45 16.75 6.79
N GLY A 23 -37.44 16.35 7.53
CA GLY A 23 -36.09 16.86 7.36
C GLY A 23 -35.95 18.36 7.68
N GLU A 24 -34.80 18.90 7.33
CA GLU A 24 -34.54 20.36 7.44
C GLU A 24 -34.56 20.98 6.03
N VAL A 25 -35.22 22.09 5.88
CA VAL A 25 -35.34 22.79 4.59
C VAL A 25 -34.64 24.13 4.66
N TYR A 26 -33.72 24.38 3.77
CA TYR A 26 -33.02 25.65 3.62
C TYR A 26 -33.30 26.28 2.27
N GLN A 27 -33.63 27.56 2.27
CA GLN A 27 -33.92 28.31 1.06
C GLN A 27 -32.64 28.95 0.49
N ALA A 28 -32.40 28.70 -0.77
CA ALA A 28 -31.20 29.22 -1.46
C ALA A 28 -31.44 30.57 -2.16
N GLU A 29 -32.66 31.11 -2.13
CA GLU A 29 -33.08 32.44 -2.65
C GLU A 29 -32.51 32.78 -4.02
N GLY A 30 -32.58 31.84 -4.97
CA GLY A 30 -32.18 32.08 -6.36
C GLY A 30 -30.66 32.12 -6.58
N LYS A 31 -29.85 31.67 -5.62
CA LYS A 31 -28.41 31.52 -5.83
C LYS A 31 -28.11 30.40 -6.83
N GLU A 32 -27.23 30.69 -7.75
CA GLU A 32 -26.72 29.69 -8.68
C GLU A 32 -25.56 28.92 -8.04
N ALA A 33 -25.64 27.62 -8.08
CA ALA A 33 -24.60 26.77 -7.56
C ALA A 33 -24.39 25.54 -8.46
N ARG A 34 -23.14 25.13 -8.63
CA ARG A 34 -22.75 23.90 -9.32
C ARG A 34 -22.54 22.75 -8.35
N ILE A 35 -22.06 23.07 -7.17
CA ILE A 35 -21.74 22.09 -6.12
C ILE A 35 -22.37 22.61 -4.83
N VAL A 36 -23.06 21.71 -4.14
CA VAL A 36 -23.57 21.96 -2.78
C VAL A 36 -22.78 21.06 -1.84
N ARG A 37 -22.16 21.68 -0.83
CA ARG A 37 -21.44 20.97 0.23
C ARG A 37 -22.25 21.06 1.51
N VAL A 38 -22.52 19.92 2.13
CA VAL A 38 -23.07 19.85 3.49
C VAL A 38 -21.90 19.60 4.45
N TYR A 39 -21.76 20.49 5.41
CA TYR A 39 -20.72 20.41 6.44
C TYR A 39 -21.37 20.24 7.81
N MET A 40 -20.98 19.22 8.55
CA MET A 40 -21.53 18.91 9.86
C MET A 40 -20.44 18.98 10.91
N GLU A 41 -20.60 19.90 11.84
CA GLU A 41 -19.66 20.09 12.95
C GLU A 41 -20.08 19.34 14.22
N TYR A 42 -21.36 19.01 14.35
CA TYR A 42 -21.91 18.44 15.55
C TYR A 42 -23.07 17.49 15.27
N ASN A 43 -23.13 16.43 16.07
CA ASN A 43 -24.26 15.51 16.13
C ASN A 43 -24.65 15.31 17.61
N SER A 44 -25.90 15.55 17.95
CA SER A 44 -26.39 15.44 19.34
C SER A 44 -26.50 14.01 19.85
N ALA A 45 -26.55 13.03 18.97
CA ALA A 45 -26.83 11.64 19.33
C ALA A 45 -25.59 10.74 19.32
N SER A 46 -24.54 11.09 18.55
CA SER A 46 -23.33 10.26 18.44
C SER A 46 -22.13 11.08 18.00
N THR A 47 -20.95 10.46 18.00
CA THR A 47 -19.73 11.05 17.41
C THR A 47 -19.71 10.95 15.88
N ALA A 48 -20.63 10.20 15.27
CA ALA A 48 -20.76 10.05 13.82
C ALA A 48 -21.89 10.92 13.29
N ALA A 49 -21.62 11.66 12.22
CA ALA A 49 -22.61 12.39 11.48
C ALA A 49 -23.27 11.46 10.44
N VAL A 50 -24.58 11.39 10.43
CA VAL A 50 -25.34 10.58 9.49
C VAL A 50 -26.28 11.46 8.71
N LEU A 51 -26.18 11.42 7.37
CA LEU A 51 -27.15 11.99 6.43
C LEU A 51 -27.86 10.86 5.73
N ASN A 52 -29.17 10.80 5.84
CA ASN A 52 -29.97 9.81 5.14
C ASN A 52 -30.18 10.21 3.69
N GLU A 53 -30.46 11.48 3.45
CA GLU A 53 -30.71 12.00 2.11
C GLU A 53 -30.44 13.52 2.05
N VAL A 54 -29.93 13.98 0.93
CA VAL A 54 -29.84 15.41 0.59
C VAL A 54 -30.55 15.62 -0.75
N ARG A 55 -31.57 16.46 -0.74
CA ARG A 55 -32.28 16.86 -1.97
C ARG A 55 -31.99 18.33 -2.28
N VAL A 56 -31.54 18.59 -3.47
CA VAL A 56 -31.36 19.93 -4.00
C VAL A 56 -32.41 20.13 -5.10
N THR A 57 -33.28 21.12 -4.91
CA THR A 57 -34.32 21.45 -5.88
C THR A 57 -34.07 22.84 -6.45
N GLY A 58 -34.31 23.03 -7.72
CA GLY A 58 -34.11 24.31 -8.39
C GLY A 58 -34.50 24.25 -9.86
N LYS A 59 -34.18 25.30 -10.56
CA LYS A 59 -34.28 25.37 -12.03
C LYS A 59 -32.88 25.32 -12.60
N GLU A 60 -32.74 24.70 -13.77
CA GLU A 60 -31.50 24.73 -14.51
C GLU A 60 -31.12 26.19 -14.83
N SER A 61 -29.86 26.52 -14.46
CA SER A 61 -29.36 27.87 -14.78
C SER A 61 -29.03 27.97 -16.27
N LYS A 62 -29.31 29.14 -16.83
CA LYS A 62 -28.91 29.48 -18.20
C LYS A 62 -27.50 30.06 -18.27
N SER A 63 -26.84 30.26 -17.14
CA SER A 63 -25.49 30.76 -17.08
C SER A 63 -24.52 29.75 -17.72
N GLU A 64 -23.60 30.23 -18.53
CA GLU A 64 -22.56 29.37 -19.06
C GLU A 64 -21.78 28.73 -17.89
N VAL A 65 -21.86 27.42 -17.81
CA VAL A 65 -21.01 26.67 -16.88
C VAL A 65 -19.56 26.95 -17.29
N GLN A 66 -18.79 27.61 -16.43
CA GLN A 66 -17.34 27.67 -16.65
C GLN A 66 -16.85 26.23 -16.91
N LYS A 67 -16.50 25.96 -18.16
CA LYS A 67 -15.89 24.70 -18.51
C LYS A 67 -14.71 24.52 -17.57
N ARG A 68 -14.60 23.33 -16.97
CA ARG A 68 -13.33 22.96 -16.33
C ARG A 68 -12.23 23.32 -17.33
N PRO A 69 -11.14 23.97 -16.89
CA PRO A 69 -9.96 24.04 -17.75
C PRO A 69 -9.74 22.64 -18.29
N GLU A 70 -9.60 22.51 -19.59
CA GLU A 70 -9.24 21.21 -20.18
C GLU A 70 -8.06 20.72 -19.35
N ILE A 71 -8.27 19.63 -18.65
CA ILE A 71 -7.18 18.91 -18.03
C ILE A 71 -6.30 18.60 -19.24
N ASN A 72 -5.13 19.23 -19.31
CA ASN A 72 -4.10 18.75 -20.21
C ASN A 72 -3.97 17.28 -19.86
N THR A 73 -4.67 16.44 -20.61
CA THR A 73 -4.37 15.03 -20.61
C THR A 73 -2.92 15.01 -21.03
N VAL A 74 -2.05 14.83 -20.05
CA VAL A 74 -0.67 14.47 -20.32
C VAL A 74 -0.86 13.29 -21.26
N LYS A 75 -0.56 13.49 -22.55
CA LYS A 75 -0.39 12.36 -23.44
C LYS A 75 0.63 11.53 -22.72
N TYR A 76 0.22 10.37 -22.25
CA TYR A 76 1.15 9.32 -21.90
C TYR A 76 1.91 8.99 -23.20
N GLU A 77 2.87 9.80 -23.54
CA GLU A 77 4.00 9.34 -24.32
C GLU A 77 4.57 8.24 -23.45
N GLU A 78 4.78 7.06 -24.03
CA GLU A 78 5.29 5.86 -23.36
C GLU A 78 6.28 6.31 -22.29
N SER A 79 5.85 6.22 -21.05
CA SER A 79 6.38 7.06 -20.01
C SER A 79 7.85 6.74 -19.82
N GLU A 80 8.68 7.75 -19.59
CA GLU A 80 10.05 7.62 -19.08
C GLU A 80 10.13 6.72 -17.82
N TYR A 81 8.98 6.27 -17.30
CA TYR A 81 8.78 5.38 -16.16
C TYR A 81 8.64 3.88 -16.53
N ASN A 82 8.73 3.50 -17.80
CA ASN A 82 8.93 2.11 -18.17
C ASN A 82 10.38 1.70 -17.86
N VAL A 83 10.69 1.59 -16.58
CA VAL A 83 11.97 1.07 -16.13
C VAL A 83 11.95 -0.45 -16.36
N GLU A 84 12.77 -0.93 -17.26
CA GLU A 84 13.00 -2.36 -17.42
C GLU A 84 13.73 -2.88 -16.17
N ILE A 85 13.02 -3.69 -15.38
CA ILE A 85 13.58 -4.29 -14.16
C ILE A 85 14.45 -5.48 -14.57
N THR A 86 15.74 -5.36 -14.33
CA THR A 86 16.70 -6.44 -14.63
C THR A 86 16.78 -7.46 -13.49
N GLU A 87 17.37 -8.63 -13.76
CA GLU A 87 17.70 -9.60 -12.71
C GLU A 87 18.61 -9.02 -11.62
N ASN A 88 19.50 -8.12 -11.99
CA ASN A 88 20.38 -7.46 -11.02
C ASN A 88 19.60 -6.51 -10.11
N ASP A 89 18.62 -5.78 -10.63
CA ASP A 89 17.76 -4.92 -9.82
C ASP A 89 16.98 -5.75 -8.82
N THR A 90 16.38 -6.86 -9.25
CA THR A 90 15.67 -7.80 -8.38
C THR A 90 16.57 -8.34 -7.26
N LYS A 91 17.80 -8.76 -7.58
CA LYS A 91 18.75 -9.24 -6.56
C LYS A 91 19.20 -8.11 -5.63
N ASN A 92 19.44 -6.91 -6.16
CA ASN A 92 19.86 -5.76 -5.37
C ASN A 92 18.79 -5.34 -4.37
N GLU A 93 17.50 -5.43 -4.71
CA GLU A 93 16.42 -5.16 -3.77
C GLU A 93 16.41 -6.16 -2.61
N VAL A 94 16.62 -7.44 -2.87
CA VAL A 94 16.73 -8.45 -1.80
C VAL A 94 18.00 -8.25 -0.95
N TYR A 95 19.12 -7.88 -1.55
CA TYR A 95 20.29 -7.44 -0.79
C TYR A 95 20.01 -6.18 0.03
N GLY A 96 19.18 -5.28 -0.49
CA GLY A 96 18.69 -4.11 0.23
C GLY A 96 17.91 -4.48 1.50
N ILE A 97 17.07 -5.52 1.45
CA ILE A 97 16.39 -6.06 2.64
C ILE A 97 17.42 -6.52 3.68
N ILE A 98 18.45 -7.26 3.26
CA ILE A 98 19.51 -7.71 4.18
C ILE A 98 20.18 -6.51 4.85
N GLU A 99 20.55 -5.50 4.07
CA GLU A 99 21.26 -4.33 4.60
C GLU A 99 20.39 -3.52 5.57
N ARG A 100 19.09 -3.33 5.26
CA ARG A 100 18.16 -2.58 6.10
C ARG A 100 17.81 -3.29 7.40
N ARG A 101 17.55 -4.59 7.33
CA ARG A 101 17.00 -5.33 8.46
C ARG A 101 18.07 -5.99 9.33
N LEU A 102 19.22 -6.33 8.78
CA LEU A 102 20.29 -7.05 9.49
C LEU A 102 21.58 -6.23 9.58
N GLY A 103 21.82 -5.36 8.60
CA GLY A 103 23.04 -4.56 8.48
C GLY A 103 23.96 -5.04 7.35
N LYS A 104 24.77 -4.11 6.84
CA LYS A 104 25.61 -4.31 5.66
C LYS A 104 26.62 -5.45 5.80
N ALA A 105 27.08 -5.74 7.03
CA ALA A 105 28.06 -6.79 7.32
C ALA A 105 27.54 -8.19 6.95
N TYR A 106 26.24 -8.40 6.90
CA TYR A 106 25.65 -9.70 6.62
C TYR A 106 25.40 -9.95 5.12
N LYS A 107 25.59 -8.95 4.26
CA LYS A 107 25.41 -9.11 2.81
C LYS A 107 26.24 -10.23 2.23
N ASP A 108 27.51 -10.31 2.64
CA ASP A 108 28.46 -11.29 2.13
C ASP A 108 28.19 -12.74 2.59
N TRP A 109 27.24 -12.89 3.51
CA TRP A 109 26.79 -14.22 3.92
C TRP A 109 26.00 -14.94 2.82
N PHE A 110 25.45 -14.19 1.89
CA PHE A 110 24.46 -14.68 0.93
C PHE A 110 24.90 -14.53 -0.51
N LYS A 111 24.51 -15.51 -1.32
CA LYS A 111 24.58 -15.48 -2.78
C LYS A 111 23.18 -15.70 -3.34
N LEU A 112 22.67 -14.73 -4.06
CA LEU A 112 21.33 -14.77 -4.65
C LEU A 112 21.39 -15.20 -6.11
N GLU A 113 20.51 -16.12 -6.52
CA GLU A 113 20.42 -16.62 -7.87
C GLU A 113 18.95 -16.70 -8.31
N LEU A 114 18.60 -16.03 -9.39
CA LEU A 114 17.31 -16.19 -10.04
C LEU A 114 17.36 -17.38 -10.99
N ALA A 115 16.40 -18.28 -10.88
CA ALA A 115 16.30 -19.47 -11.75
C ALA A 115 14.86 -19.99 -11.76
N GLU A 116 14.45 -20.56 -12.89
CA GLU A 116 13.17 -21.26 -12.98
C GLU A 116 13.08 -22.44 -12.00
N ASN A 117 11.86 -22.74 -11.57
CA ASN A 117 11.60 -23.91 -10.73
C ASN A 117 12.07 -25.18 -11.47
N PRO A 118 13.00 -25.96 -10.88
CA PRO A 118 13.54 -27.15 -11.55
C PRO A 118 12.48 -28.20 -11.89
N LYS A 119 11.33 -28.17 -11.23
CA LYS A 119 10.20 -29.05 -11.53
C LYS A 119 9.38 -28.60 -12.74
N LYS A 120 9.62 -27.38 -13.25
CA LYS A 120 8.91 -26.79 -14.41
C LYS A 120 7.39 -26.83 -14.30
N ASN A 121 6.88 -26.68 -13.07
CA ASN A 121 5.46 -26.76 -12.75
C ASN A 121 4.78 -25.38 -12.62
N GLY A 122 5.53 -24.28 -12.86
CA GLY A 122 5.03 -22.91 -12.75
C GLY A 122 4.83 -22.42 -11.31
N TYR A 123 5.24 -23.17 -10.30
CA TYR A 123 5.09 -22.77 -8.90
C TYR A 123 6.27 -21.92 -8.46
N ASP A 124 5.98 -20.94 -7.60
CA ASP A 124 7.04 -20.19 -6.92
C ASP A 124 7.76 -21.08 -5.93
N TYR A 125 9.08 -20.94 -5.89
CA TYR A 125 9.93 -21.76 -5.04
C TYR A 125 11.14 -21.00 -4.53
N PHE A 126 11.72 -21.52 -3.47
CA PHE A 126 13.10 -21.22 -3.10
C PHE A 126 13.87 -22.49 -2.78
N GLU A 127 15.17 -22.39 -2.92
CA GLU A 127 16.14 -23.42 -2.56
C GLU A 127 17.27 -22.79 -1.75
N LEU A 128 17.66 -23.45 -0.65
CA LEU A 128 18.83 -23.09 0.13
C LEU A 128 19.90 -24.17 0.01
N SER A 129 21.13 -23.75 -0.18
CA SER A 129 22.33 -24.61 -0.20
C SER A 129 23.57 -23.80 0.18
N MET A 130 24.73 -24.46 0.26
CA MET A 130 26.00 -23.73 0.36
C MET A 130 26.65 -23.59 -1.01
N ASP A 131 27.33 -22.45 -1.23
CA ASP A 131 28.23 -22.20 -2.36
C ASP A 131 29.55 -21.64 -1.80
N GLY A 132 30.51 -22.52 -1.62
CA GLY A 132 31.69 -22.20 -0.82
C GLY A 132 31.30 -21.85 0.61
N ASP A 133 31.68 -20.67 1.05
CA ASP A 133 31.34 -20.16 2.38
C ASP A 133 30.01 -19.36 2.41
N GLN A 134 29.33 -19.17 1.29
CA GLN A 134 28.09 -18.40 1.25
C GLN A 134 26.85 -19.29 1.28
N VAL A 135 25.80 -18.81 1.95
CA VAL A 135 24.45 -19.39 1.83
C VAL A 135 23.87 -18.98 0.50
N LYS A 136 23.68 -19.94 -0.38
CA LYS A 136 23.08 -19.72 -1.69
C LYS A 136 21.58 -19.84 -1.59
N ILE A 137 20.89 -18.78 -2.02
CA ILE A 137 19.45 -18.73 -2.11
C ILE A 137 19.06 -18.66 -3.58
N LYS A 138 18.32 -19.64 -4.07
CA LYS A 138 17.71 -19.64 -5.40
C LYS A 138 16.20 -19.43 -5.31
N GLY A 139 15.64 -18.71 -6.27
CA GLY A 139 14.20 -18.51 -6.41
C GLY A 139 13.86 -18.06 -7.81
N ASN A 140 12.57 -18.10 -8.18
CA ASN A 140 12.13 -17.65 -9.50
C ASN A 140 11.89 -16.14 -9.58
N ASP A 141 11.76 -15.47 -8.44
CA ASP A 141 11.55 -14.02 -8.34
C ASP A 141 12.10 -13.44 -7.04
N GLY A 142 11.98 -12.12 -6.86
CA GLY A 142 12.48 -11.42 -5.68
C GLY A 142 11.78 -11.83 -4.39
N VAL A 143 10.48 -12.10 -4.43
CA VAL A 143 9.69 -12.55 -3.26
C VAL A 143 10.12 -13.95 -2.85
N SER A 144 10.36 -14.84 -3.81
CA SER A 144 10.87 -16.18 -3.56
C SER A 144 12.26 -16.15 -2.91
N LEU A 145 13.16 -15.28 -3.39
CA LEU A 145 14.48 -15.08 -2.77
C LEU A 145 14.35 -14.53 -1.34
N ALA A 146 13.48 -13.52 -1.12
CA ALA A 146 13.24 -12.96 0.21
C ALA A 146 12.62 -13.99 1.16
N THR A 147 11.70 -14.82 0.67
CA THR A 147 11.10 -15.92 1.45
C THR A 147 12.16 -16.95 1.84
N GLY A 148 13.07 -17.28 0.93
CA GLY A 148 14.24 -18.14 1.21
C GLY A 148 15.15 -17.53 2.27
N LEU A 149 15.44 -16.24 2.19
CA LEU A 149 16.17 -15.50 3.20
C LEU A 149 15.49 -15.61 4.57
N ASN A 150 14.20 -15.32 4.66
CA ASN A 150 13.44 -15.41 5.91
C ASN A 150 13.44 -16.85 6.48
N HIS A 151 13.35 -17.85 5.61
CA HIS A 151 13.46 -19.25 6.03
C HIS A 151 14.82 -19.54 6.68
N TYR A 152 15.92 -19.07 6.09
CA TYR A 152 17.24 -19.21 6.67
C TYR A 152 17.35 -18.50 8.01
N LEU A 153 16.89 -17.25 8.09
CA LEU A 153 16.90 -16.47 9.32
C LEU A 153 16.12 -17.18 10.45
N LYS A 154 14.91 -17.64 10.17
CA LYS A 154 14.06 -18.29 11.18
C LYS A 154 14.60 -19.65 11.65
N TYR A 155 15.01 -20.51 10.71
CA TYR A 155 15.27 -21.91 11.04
C TYR A 155 16.74 -22.24 11.26
N PHE A 156 17.66 -21.40 10.79
CA PHE A 156 19.08 -21.60 10.99
C PHE A 156 19.68 -20.56 11.95
N CYS A 157 19.30 -19.29 11.83
CA CYS A 157 19.81 -18.22 12.69
C CYS A 157 18.96 -17.99 13.95
N GLN A 158 17.73 -18.52 14.02
CA GLN A 158 16.74 -18.25 15.09
C GLN A 158 16.40 -16.75 15.21
N VAL A 159 16.48 -16.04 14.11
CA VAL A 159 16.12 -14.63 13.96
C VAL A 159 14.69 -14.51 13.48
N ASN A 160 13.93 -13.60 14.07
CA ASN A 160 12.56 -13.30 13.66
C ASN A 160 12.40 -11.82 13.35
N LEU A 161 12.09 -11.52 12.09
CA LEU A 161 11.74 -10.18 11.64
C LEU A 161 10.23 -10.05 11.62
N SER A 162 9.67 -9.03 12.30
CA SER A 162 8.23 -8.86 12.43
C SER A 162 7.79 -7.41 12.21
N GLN A 163 6.48 -7.21 12.02
CA GLN A 163 5.87 -5.88 11.89
C GLN A 163 5.92 -5.04 13.16
N VAL A 164 6.05 -5.69 14.32
CA VAL A 164 5.98 -5.01 15.63
C VAL A 164 7.33 -4.96 16.37
N GLY A 165 8.37 -5.39 15.71
CA GLY A 165 9.73 -5.38 16.24
C GLY A 165 10.53 -6.60 15.82
N ASP A 166 11.80 -6.40 15.57
CA ASP A 166 12.70 -7.43 15.10
C ASP A 166 13.49 -8.05 16.26
N GLN A 167 13.59 -9.37 16.26
CA GLN A 167 14.61 -10.11 16.99
C GLN A 167 15.73 -10.45 16.00
N ALA A 168 16.59 -9.48 15.72
CA ALA A 168 17.62 -9.54 14.70
C ALA A 168 19.02 -9.86 15.26
N ASP A 169 19.09 -10.50 16.43
CA ASP A 169 20.36 -10.93 17.05
C ASP A 169 20.97 -12.06 16.23
N MET A 170 21.74 -11.68 15.23
CA MET A 170 22.41 -12.62 14.34
C MET A 170 23.47 -13.44 15.10
N PRO A 171 23.59 -14.75 14.84
CA PRO A 171 24.59 -15.57 15.48
C PRO A 171 26.01 -15.12 15.10
N GLU A 172 26.94 -15.24 16.02
CA GLU A 172 28.37 -14.91 15.80
C GLU A 172 28.97 -15.69 14.63
N ASN A 173 28.62 -16.98 14.55
CA ASN A 173 29.05 -17.84 13.46
C ASN A 173 27.90 -18.13 12.52
N LYS A 174 28.14 -17.96 11.22
CA LYS A 174 27.15 -18.23 10.17
C LYS A 174 26.73 -19.70 10.17
N PRO A 175 25.43 -20.02 10.41
CA PRO A 175 24.96 -21.39 10.36
C PRO A 175 25.08 -22.00 8.95
N VAL A 176 25.54 -23.24 8.87
CA VAL A 176 25.73 -23.95 7.62
C VAL A 176 24.44 -24.68 7.22
N VAL A 177 24.08 -24.59 5.96
CA VAL A 177 22.98 -25.37 5.37
C VAL A 177 23.53 -26.74 4.99
N THR A 178 23.46 -27.72 5.90
CA THR A 178 24.04 -29.07 5.72
C THR A 178 23.29 -29.89 4.68
N GLU A 179 21.98 -29.71 4.58
CA GLU A 179 21.13 -30.37 3.62
C GLU A 179 20.36 -29.33 2.81
N LYS A 180 20.27 -29.59 1.50
CA LYS A 180 19.51 -28.70 0.62
C LYS A 180 18.07 -28.57 1.08
N VAL A 181 17.60 -27.35 1.27
CA VAL A 181 16.18 -27.02 1.52
C VAL A 181 15.53 -26.64 0.21
N PHE A 182 14.41 -27.27 -0.11
CA PHE A 182 13.56 -26.90 -1.26
C PHE A 182 12.13 -26.73 -0.78
N LYS A 183 11.55 -25.58 -1.05
CA LYS A 183 10.15 -25.28 -0.73
C LYS A 183 9.49 -24.64 -1.96
N GLU A 184 8.24 -24.97 -2.19
CA GLU A 184 7.42 -24.38 -3.26
C GLU A 184 6.02 -24.13 -2.77
N THR A 185 5.31 -23.22 -3.45
CA THR A 185 3.90 -22.92 -3.19
C THR A 185 3.06 -23.01 -4.46
N LYS A 186 1.86 -23.55 -4.33
CA LYS A 186 0.85 -23.59 -5.39
C LYS A 186 0.02 -22.32 -5.45
N ALA A 187 0.09 -21.49 -4.42
CA ALA A 187 -0.65 -20.25 -4.38
C ALA A 187 0.03 -19.22 -5.30
N GLU A 188 -0.55 -19.01 -6.46
CA GLU A 188 -0.08 -18.03 -7.44
C GLU A 188 -0.20 -16.59 -6.89
N VAL A 189 -1.32 -16.28 -6.24
CA VAL A 189 -1.58 -14.98 -5.62
C VAL A 189 -1.55 -15.13 -4.10
N ARG A 190 -0.65 -14.41 -3.46
CA ARG A 190 -0.51 -14.30 -2.00
C ARG A 190 -0.70 -12.82 -1.65
N TYR A 191 -1.94 -12.49 -1.36
CA TYR A 191 -2.44 -11.12 -1.28
C TYR A 191 -2.48 -10.62 0.15
N SER A 192 -2.13 -9.37 0.35
CA SER A 192 -2.26 -8.66 1.62
C SER A 192 -2.99 -7.34 1.48
N TYR A 193 -3.57 -6.92 2.60
CA TYR A 193 -4.35 -5.72 2.84
C TYR A 193 -5.78 -5.74 2.32
N ASN A 194 -6.55 -4.83 2.90
CA ASN A 194 -7.85 -4.41 2.44
C ASN A 194 -7.91 -2.88 2.46
N TYR A 195 -8.95 -2.31 1.91
CA TYR A 195 -9.11 -0.86 1.81
C TYR A 195 -9.21 -0.13 3.17
N CYS A 196 -9.46 -0.86 4.27
CA CYS A 196 -9.55 -0.25 5.61
C CYS A 196 -8.20 0.06 6.23
N THR A 197 -7.16 -0.74 5.95
CA THR A 197 -5.86 -0.65 6.63
C THR A 197 -5.20 0.72 6.49
N LEU A 198 -5.37 1.39 5.36
CA LEU A 198 -4.81 2.72 5.09
C LEU A 198 -5.28 3.78 6.07
N SER A 199 -6.56 3.76 6.45
CA SER A 199 -7.15 4.75 7.36
C SER A 199 -7.02 4.38 8.84
N TYR A 200 -6.49 3.21 9.16
CA TYR A 200 -6.29 2.73 10.52
C TYR A 200 -4.81 2.54 10.86
N SER A 201 -4.25 1.38 10.56
CA SER A 201 -2.88 1.05 10.96
C SER A 201 -1.84 1.91 10.23
N MET A 202 -2.12 2.33 9.00
CA MET A 202 -1.17 2.98 8.11
C MET A 202 -1.40 4.48 7.92
N ALA A 203 -2.36 5.07 8.66
CA ALA A 203 -2.79 6.46 8.46
C ALA A 203 -1.67 7.51 8.61
N PHE A 204 -0.63 7.18 9.39
CA PHE A 204 0.48 8.09 9.69
C PHE A 204 1.84 7.56 9.23
N TRP A 205 1.86 6.54 8.38
CA TRP A 205 3.10 5.96 7.89
C TRP A 205 3.78 6.89 6.90
N GLY A 206 5.08 7.06 7.09
CA GLY A 206 5.99 7.69 6.14
C GLY A 206 6.71 6.64 5.28
N GLU A 207 7.74 7.05 4.58
CA GLU A 207 8.51 6.19 3.67
C GLU A 207 9.14 5.01 4.40
N GLN A 208 9.65 5.22 5.62
CA GLN A 208 10.36 4.17 6.35
C GLN A 208 9.42 3.05 6.79
N GLU A 209 8.26 3.38 7.34
CA GLU A 209 7.26 2.39 7.77
C GLU A 209 6.75 1.58 6.58
N TRP A 210 6.50 2.23 5.44
CA TRP A 210 6.12 1.54 4.22
C TRP A 210 7.22 0.60 3.72
N ARG A 211 8.47 1.03 3.76
CA ARG A 211 9.61 0.21 3.35
C ARG A 211 9.78 -1.01 4.23
N ASP A 212 9.69 -0.83 5.55
CA ASP A 212 9.79 -1.93 6.52
C ASP A 212 8.66 -2.94 6.34
N GLU A 213 7.46 -2.46 6.07
CA GLU A 213 6.30 -3.31 5.82
C GLU A 213 6.42 -4.10 4.52
N LEU A 214 6.85 -3.47 3.43
CA LEU A 214 7.06 -4.16 2.16
C LEU A 214 8.18 -5.20 2.25
N ASP A 215 9.26 -4.89 2.97
CA ASP A 215 10.32 -5.86 3.27
C ASP A 215 9.74 -7.07 4.03
N TRP A 216 8.93 -6.82 5.06
CA TRP A 216 8.31 -7.89 5.84
C TRP A 216 7.35 -8.73 5.00
N LEU A 217 6.55 -8.11 4.14
CA LEU A 217 5.63 -8.82 3.24
C LEU A 217 6.40 -9.73 2.27
N ALA A 218 7.45 -9.22 1.64
CA ALA A 218 8.30 -9.99 0.72
C ALA A 218 8.96 -11.17 1.45
N LEU A 219 9.49 -10.95 2.66
CA LEU A 219 10.06 -11.99 3.52
C LEU A 219 9.05 -13.10 3.88
N ASN A 220 7.77 -12.77 3.97
CA ASN A 220 6.69 -13.72 4.27
C ASN A 220 5.95 -14.22 3.02
N GLY A 221 6.46 -13.96 1.83
CA GLY A 221 6.00 -14.55 0.58
C GLY A 221 4.78 -13.88 -0.04
N VAL A 222 4.40 -12.70 0.45
CA VAL A 222 3.32 -11.89 -0.16
C VAL A 222 3.82 -11.28 -1.46
N ASN A 223 3.12 -11.53 -2.57
CA ASN A 223 3.50 -11.05 -3.91
C ASN A 223 2.50 -10.06 -4.51
N VAL A 224 1.38 -9.84 -3.85
CA VAL A 224 0.37 -8.87 -4.28
C VAL A 224 -0.12 -8.08 -3.06
N VAL A 225 -0.11 -6.76 -3.18
CA VAL A 225 -0.64 -5.85 -2.16
C VAL A 225 -1.71 -4.95 -2.76
N LEU A 226 -2.71 -4.55 -1.95
CA LEU A 226 -3.66 -3.54 -2.36
C LEU A 226 -2.99 -2.17 -2.26
N ASP A 227 -2.74 -1.55 -3.40
CA ASP A 227 -2.26 -0.16 -3.47
C ASP A 227 -3.46 0.79 -3.58
N ALA A 228 -3.98 1.20 -2.43
CA ALA A 228 -5.01 2.25 -2.34
C ALA A 228 -4.46 3.53 -1.70
N THR A 229 -3.16 3.54 -1.37
CA THR A 229 -2.50 4.65 -0.67
C THR A 229 -2.44 5.89 -1.55
N ALA A 230 -2.83 7.02 -0.95
CA ALA A 230 -2.80 8.33 -1.60
C ALA A 230 -3.71 8.48 -2.85
N GLN A 231 -4.57 7.51 -3.17
CA GLN A 231 -5.50 7.63 -4.31
C GLN A 231 -6.43 8.83 -4.15
N GLU A 232 -6.92 9.14 -2.95
CA GLU A 232 -7.73 10.32 -2.69
C GLU A 232 -6.99 11.62 -3.00
N GLU A 233 -5.68 11.68 -2.70
CA GLU A 233 -4.86 12.85 -3.02
C GLU A 233 -4.67 13.00 -4.54
N VAL A 234 -4.51 11.89 -5.25
CA VAL A 234 -4.49 11.90 -6.72
C VAL A 234 -5.81 12.44 -7.25
N TRP A 235 -6.95 11.88 -6.82
CA TRP A 235 -8.27 12.33 -7.23
C TRP A 235 -8.56 13.80 -6.86
N ARG A 236 -8.01 14.25 -5.73
CA ARG A 236 -8.13 15.65 -5.32
C ARG A 236 -7.39 16.61 -6.23
N ARG A 237 -6.29 16.20 -6.83
CA ARG A 237 -5.44 17.02 -7.71
C ARG A 237 -5.95 17.06 -9.15
N PHE A 238 -6.63 16.04 -9.59
CA PHE A 238 -7.22 15.94 -10.92
C PHE A 238 -8.72 16.31 -10.92
#